data_e33f2976c3a16bdc8f0d38a9ffcc6a40
#
_entry.id   e33f2976c3a16bdc8f0d38a9ffcc6a40
#
_cell.length_a   1.000
_cell.length_b   1.000
_cell.length_c   1.000
_cell.angle_alpha   90.00
_cell.angle_beta   90.00
_cell.angle_gamma   90.00
#
_symmetry.space_group_name_H-M   'P 1'
#
loop_
_entity.id
_entity.type
_entity.pdbx_description
1 polymer ?
#
loop_
_entity_poly.entity_id
_entity_poly.type
_entity_poly.pdbx_seq_one_letter_code
_entity_poly.pdbx_strand_id
1 'polypeptide(L)'
;MTLLLTFEALDQGKIKLEDPVTVSAYASSMGGSQVFLAENEVQTLETMIKCIAVASGNDASVAVAEYIAGSEEAFVDQMNQKAAELGMVDTHFEDCCGLTDSDGHYTTAMDVAIMSRELTVKYPQVFEYTGIWMEDITHETRQGSSTFTLNSTNKLLKQYQWATGLKTGSTSKAKFCLSATATKDGIDLIAVVMGAPDYKARFKDAQTLLSYGFNVSDLYLDENTDALEDLRIEGGVEDTVPVRYQSEFRYLDTEGNSLDGVKKTIELPEKAQAPVAKGAEAGRAVYLLNGVEIGSVPILYENDVAKAVYKDYLFKIMEFYLL
;
A
#
# COMPACT_ATOMS: atom_id res chain seq x y z
N MET A 1 -1.37 10.71 8.12
CA MET A 1 -0.18 11.36 7.54
C MET A 1 1.10 10.98 8.29
N THR A 2 1.15 11.06 9.62
CA THR A 2 2.35 10.72 10.42
C THR A 2 2.93 9.34 10.10
N LEU A 3 2.10 8.28 10.11
CA LEU A 3 2.56 6.96 9.70
C LEU A 3 3.02 6.91 8.23
N LEU A 4 2.36 7.63 7.32
CA LEU A 4 2.75 7.66 5.90
C LEU A 4 4.17 8.21 5.73
N LEU A 5 4.49 9.35 6.35
CA LEU A 5 5.83 9.93 6.30
C LEU A 5 6.86 9.06 7.01
N THR A 6 6.48 8.39 8.10
CA THR A 6 7.36 7.44 8.81
C THR A 6 7.73 6.25 7.91
N PHE A 7 6.75 5.63 7.27
CA PHE A 7 6.99 4.49 6.36
C PHE A 7 7.73 4.92 5.09
N GLU A 8 7.49 6.13 4.59
CA GLU A 8 8.24 6.68 3.47
C GLU A 8 9.73 6.88 3.83
N ALA A 9 10.01 7.38 5.04
CA ALA A 9 11.38 7.55 5.50
C ALA A 9 12.10 6.20 5.74
N LEU A 10 11.36 5.16 6.18
CA LEU A 10 11.85 3.78 6.28
C LEU A 10 12.21 3.21 4.90
N ASP A 11 11.32 3.34 3.93
CA ASP A 11 11.51 2.84 2.56
C ASP A 11 12.69 3.53 1.86
N GLN A 12 12.88 4.82 2.11
CA GLN A 12 14.03 5.59 1.63
C GLN A 12 15.34 5.27 2.37
N GLY A 13 15.32 4.40 3.38
CA GLY A 13 16.49 4.04 4.18
C GLY A 13 17.06 5.17 5.04
N LYS A 14 16.29 6.24 5.27
CA LYS A 14 16.69 7.37 6.11
C LYS A 14 16.66 7.03 7.60
N ILE A 15 15.75 6.14 7.99
CA ILE A 15 15.53 5.66 9.35
C ILE A 15 15.33 4.15 9.33
N LYS A 16 15.44 3.49 10.49
CA LYS A 16 15.26 2.04 10.67
C LYS A 16 14.33 1.77 11.85
N LEU A 17 13.69 0.61 11.86
CA LEU A 17 12.78 0.20 12.94
C LEU A 17 13.48 0.10 14.30
N GLU A 18 14.76 -0.26 14.31
CA GLU A 18 15.58 -0.40 15.52
C GLU A 18 16.15 0.93 16.03
N ASP A 19 16.00 2.03 15.29
CA ASP A 19 16.57 3.30 15.69
C ASP A 19 16.01 3.79 17.02
N PRO A 20 16.87 4.33 17.90
CA PRO A 20 16.43 4.86 19.18
C PRO A 20 15.77 6.24 19.00
N VAL A 21 14.53 6.34 19.40
CA VAL A 21 13.76 7.59 19.45
C VAL A 21 13.73 8.09 20.89
N THR A 22 14.33 9.24 21.13
CA THR A 22 14.33 9.89 22.45
C THR A 22 13.14 10.84 22.58
N VAL A 23 12.42 10.69 23.67
CA VAL A 23 11.24 11.50 23.99
C VAL A 23 11.66 12.84 24.57
N SER A 24 11.26 13.93 23.91
CA SER A 24 11.50 15.29 24.38
C SER A 24 10.58 15.69 25.56
N ALA A 25 10.91 16.77 26.26
CA ALA A 25 10.02 17.37 27.25
C ALA A 25 8.68 17.77 26.62
N TYR A 26 8.68 18.24 25.37
CA TYR A 26 7.48 18.62 24.64
C TYR A 26 6.62 17.39 24.31
N ALA A 27 7.21 16.37 23.70
CA ALA A 27 6.49 15.12 23.39
C ALA A 27 5.87 14.48 24.64
N SER A 28 6.61 14.41 25.76
CA SER A 28 6.11 13.84 27.03
C SER A 28 4.99 14.67 27.67
N SER A 29 4.87 15.96 27.34
CA SER A 29 3.83 16.86 27.86
C SER A 29 2.51 16.82 27.07
N MET A 30 2.45 16.05 25.96
CA MET A 30 1.29 16.00 25.09
C MET A 30 0.05 15.52 25.84
N GLY A 31 -1.09 16.18 25.56
CA GLY A 31 -2.40 15.80 26.08
C GLY A 31 -3.15 14.80 25.20
N GLY A 32 -4.39 14.52 25.57
CA GLY A 32 -5.27 13.63 24.82
C GLY A 32 -4.92 12.14 24.98
N SER A 33 -4.91 11.37 23.89
CA SER A 33 -4.50 9.97 23.94
C SER A 33 -2.99 9.85 24.07
N GLN A 34 -2.53 9.11 25.10
CA GLN A 34 -1.12 8.98 25.45
C GLN A 34 -0.78 7.54 25.77
N VAL A 35 0.48 7.19 25.60
CA VAL A 35 1.09 5.97 26.16
C VAL A 35 1.99 6.28 27.33
N PHE A 36 1.99 7.55 27.80
CA PHE A 36 2.70 8.05 28.98
C PHE A 36 4.21 7.93 28.90
N LEU A 37 4.78 8.24 27.74
CA LEU A 37 6.22 8.32 27.55
C LEU A 37 6.84 9.39 28.44
N ALA A 38 7.91 9.03 29.16
CA ALA A 38 8.60 9.97 30.04
C ALA A 38 9.63 10.81 29.27
N GLU A 39 9.91 12.02 29.74
CA GLU A 39 11.01 12.83 29.19
C GLU A 39 12.35 12.09 29.29
N ASN A 40 13.13 12.11 28.21
CA ASN A 40 14.38 11.36 28.01
C ASN A 40 14.23 9.82 28.01
N GLU A 41 13.02 9.29 27.99
CA GLU A 41 12.80 7.88 27.67
C GLU A 41 13.23 7.60 26.24
N VAL A 42 13.80 6.41 26.00
CA VAL A 42 14.22 5.97 24.68
C VAL A 42 13.46 4.71 24.32
N GLN A 43 12.77 4.75 23.19
CA GLN A 43 12.08 3.59 22.62
C GLN A 43 12.58 3.32 21.21
N THR A 44 12.43 2.11 20.69
CA THR A 44 12.69 1.87 19.26
C THR A 44 11.62 2.55 18.40
N LEU A 45 11.98 2.94 17.19
CA LEU A 45 11.00 3.48 16.21
C LEU A 45 9.83 2.52 16.00
N GLU A 46 10.09 1.21 15.97
CA GLU A 46 9.04 0.19 15.86
C GLU A 46 8.03 0.29 17.02
N THR A 47 8.53 0.41 18.27
CA THR A 47 7.66 0.59 19.44
C THR A 47 6.83 1.88 19.31
N MET A 48 7.44 2.98 18.83
CA MET A 48 6.73 4.23 18.61
C MET A 48 5.63 4.09 17.53
N ILE A 49 5.90 3.37 16.43
CA ILE A 49 4.87 3.06 15.41
C ILE A 49 3.71 2.28 16.04
N LYS A 50 3.98 1.29 16.90
CA LYS A 50 2.94 0.55 17.64
C LYS A 50 2.13 1.48 18.55
N CYS A 51 2.79 2.37 19.28
CA CYS A 51 2.12 3.37 20.14
C CYS A 51 1.16 4.28 19.33
N ILE A 52 1.58 4.71 18.15
CA ILE A 52 0.77 5.56 17.26
C ILE A 52 -0.40 4.77 16.66
N ALA A 53 -0.12 3.59 16.09
CA ALA A 53 -1.11 2.82 15.35
C ALA A 53 -2.19 2.22 16.25
N VAL A 54 -1.79 1.64 17.40
CA VAL A 54 -2.66 0.88 18.30
C VAL A 54 -3.36 1.80 19.32
N ALA A 55 -2.57 2.50 20.12
CA ALA A 55 -3.10 3.31 21.21
C ALA A 55 -3.38 4.78 20.83
N SER A 56 -2.98 5.19 19.62
CA SER A 56 -3.15 6.59 19.18
C SER A 56 -2.36 7.58 20.06
N GLY A 57 -1.13 7.21 20.48
CA GLY A 57 -0.30 8.03 21.35
C GLY A 57 0.12 9.35 20.68
N ASN A 58 -0.34 10.49 21.25
CA ASN A 58 0.06 11.81 20.77
C ASN A 58 1.52 12.09 21.12
N ASP A 59 1.95 11.67 22.31
CA ASP A 59 3.32 11.72 22.79
C ASP A 59 4.28 10.96 21.84
N ALA A 60 3.92 9.74 21.43
CA ALA A 60 4.67 8.99 20.45
C ALA A 60 4.68 9.65 19.04
N SER A 61 3.55 10.25 18.63
CA SER A 61 3.46 10.94 17.33
C SER A 61 4.41 12.13 17.26
N VAL A 62 4.45 12.96 18.32
CA VAL A 62 5.36 14.09 18.41
C VAL A 62 6.81 13.64 18.48
N ALA A 63 7.13 12.62 19.29
CA ALA A 63 8.48 12.10 19.39
C ALA A 63 9.02 11.59 18.02
N VAL A 64 8.17 10.91 17.24
CA VAL A 64 8.52 10.46 15.87
C VAL A 64 8.67 11.64 14.92
N ALA A 65 7.80 12.64 14.99
CA ALA A 65 7.88 13.85 14.18
C ALA A 65 9.20 14.59 14.42
N GLU A 66 9.56 14.81 15.70
CA GLU A 66 10.83 15.42 16.09
C GLU A 66 12.03 14.58 15.64
N TYR A 67 11.94 13.26 15.75
CA TYR A 67 13.02 12.36 15.31
C TYR A 67 13.26 12.44 13.79
N ILE A 68 12.20 12.47 12.99
CA ILE A 68 12.31 12.47 11.52
C ILE A 68 12.71 13.84 10.98
N ALA A 69 12.11 14.91 11.50
CA ALA A 69 12.22 16.26 10.92
C ALA A 69 12.99 17.27 11.81
N GLY A 70 13.38 16.86 13.02
CA GLY A 70 14.05 17.73 13.98
C GLY A 70 13.12 18.58 14.85
N SER A 71 11.88 18.79 14.42
CA SER A 71 10.80 19.43 15.19
C SER A 71 9.43 19.03 14.66
N GLU A 72 8.38 19.18 15.48
CA GLU A 72 7.00 18.98 15.03
C GLU A 72 6.63 19.95 13.90
N GLU A 73 7.03 21.22 14.01
CA GLU A 73 6.76 22.24 12.98
C GLU A 73 7.30 21.83 11.61
N ALA A 74 8.59 21.43 11.55
CA ALA A 74 9.20 20.96 10.31
C ALA A 74 8.54 19.69 9.77
N PHE A 75 8.04 18.82 10.64
CA PHE A 75 7.30 17.63 10.23
C PHE A 75 5.91 17.98 9.67
N VAL A 76 5.22 18.96 10.26
CA VAL A 76 3.93 19.48 9.76
C VAL A 76 4.10 20.12 8.37
N ASP A 77 5.20 20.82 8.13
CA ASP A 77 5.54 21.33 6.79
C ASP A 77 5.66 20.18 5.78
N GLN A 78 6.33 19.07 6.16
CA GLN A 78 6.40 17.88 5.31
C GLN A 78 5.02 17.22 5.11
N MET A 79 4.15 17.21 6.15
CA MET A 79 2.78 16.69 6.02
C MET A 79 1.98 17.50 5.00
N ASN A 80 2.07 18.83 5.03
CA ASN A 80 1.39 19.71 4.08
C ASN A 80 1.96 19.61 2.67
N GLN A 81 3.29 19.46 2.53
CA GLN A 81 3.91 19.20 1.25
C GLN A 81 3.41 17.85 0.68
N LYS A 82 3.39 16.79 1.50
CA LYS A 82 2.89 15.48 1.08
C LYS A 82 1.42 15.53 0.69
N ALA A 83 0.59 16.27 1.42
CA ALA A 83 -0.82 16.47 1.06
C ALA A 83 -0.96 17.10 -0.34
N ALA A 84 -0.15 18.12 -0.64
CA ALA A 84 -0.12 18.75 -1.97
C ALA A 84 0.35 17.77 -3.06
N GLU A 85 1.40 16.97 -2.81
CA GLU A 85 1.91 15.95 -3.74
C GLU A 85 0.84 14.89 -4.07
N LEU A 86 0.01 14.51 -3.09
CA LEU A 86 -1.08 13.55 -3.25
C LEU A 86 -2.36 14.14 -3.85
N GLY A 87 -2.40 15.46 -4.07
CA GLY A 87 -3.59 16.14 -4.56
C GLY A 87 -4.71 16.28 -3.53
N MET A 88 -4.37 16.26 -2.22
CA MET A 88 -5.30 16.47 -1.11
C MET A 88 -5.58 17.97 -0.96
N VAL A 89 -6.36 18.52 -1.88
CA VAL A 89 -6.56 19.98 -2.04
C VAL A 89 -7.37 20.64 -0.93
N ASP A 90 -8.14 19.85 -0.19
CA ASP A 90 -8.99 20.29 0.91
C ASP A 90 -8.44 19.82 2.26
N THR A 91 -7.11 19.75 2.39
CA THR A 91 -6.42 19.33 3.61
C THR A 91 -5.33 20.31 4.01
N HIS A 92 -5.29 20.65 5.28
CA HIS A 92 -4.19 21.39 5.89
C HIS A 92 -3.94 20.89 7.31
N PHE A 93 -2.68 20.63 7.63
CA PHE A 93 -2.22 20.16 8.93
C PHE A 93 -1.56 21.29 9.71
N GLU A 94 -1.85 21.39 11.03
CA GLU A 94 -1.21 22.30 11.97
C GLU A 94 -0.51 21.58 13.11
N ASP A 95 -0.79 20.28 13.30
CA ASP A 95 -0.06 19.39 14.20
C ASP A 95 0.09 17.98 13.59
N CYS A 96 0.95 17.15 14.20
CA CYS A 96 1.24 15.81 13.71
C CYS A 96 0.32 14.71 14.26
N CYS A 97 -0.53 15.01 15.26
CA CYS A 97 -1.34 14.02 15.98
C CYS A 97 -2.86 14.28 15.91
N GLY A 98 -3.28 15.43 15.41
CA GLY A 98 -4.70 15.80 15.27
C GLY A 98 -5.33 16.24 16.60
N LEU A 99 -4.57 16.85 17.49
CA LEU A 99 -5.05 17.29 18.79
C LEU A 99 -5.59 18.74 18.78
N THR A 100 -5.12 19.58 17.85
CA THR A 100 -5.51 21.00 17.78
C THR A 100 -7.00 21.17 17.50
N ASP A 101 -7.60 22.18 18.14
CA ASP A 101 -8.97 22.62 17.87
C ASP A 101 -9.04 23.82 16.89
N SER A 102 -7.93 24.15 16.21
CA SER A 102 -7.85 25.22 15.22
C SER A 102 -8.75 24.96 14.02
N ASP A 103 -9.31 26.03 13.45
CA ASP A 103 -10.04 25.97 12.18
C ASP A 103 -9.11 25.78 10.97
N GLY A 104 -7.81 26.06 11.15
CA GLY A 104 -6.79 25.83 10.14
C GLY A 104 -6.42 24.36 9.94
N HIS A 105 -6.77 23.48 10.89
CA HIS A 105 -6.53 22.04 10.79
C HIS A 105 -7.77 21.34 10.26
N TYR A 106 -7.79 21.02 8.97
CA TYR A 106 -8.96 20.45 8.31
C TYR A 106 -8.59 19.41 7.24
N THR A 107 -9.55 18.57 6.90
CA THR A 107 -9.46 17.58 5.84
C THR A 107 -10.85 17.16 5.36
N THR A 108 -10.91 16.34 4.31
CA THR A 108 -12.14 15.70 3.82
C THR A 108 -12.05 14.17 3.88
N ALA A 109 -13.19 13.50 3.79
CA ALA A 109 -13.21 12.04 3.72
C ALA A 109 -12.47 11.51 2.46
N MET A 110 -12.55 12.24 1.34
CA MET A 110 -11.84 11.90 0.10
C MET A 110 -10.32 12.00 0.29
N ASP A 111 -9.84 13.10 0.86
CA ASP A 111 -8.40 13.30 1.07
C ASP A 111 -7.82 12.27 2.05
N VAL A 112 -8.57 11.94 3.11
CA VAL A 112 -8.17 10.85 4.01
C VAL A 112 -8.16 9.50 3.29
N ALA A 113 -9.08 9.23 2.35
CA ALA A 113 -9.06 8.00 1.56
C ALA A 113 -7.84 7.96 0.61
N ILE A 114 -7.49 9.09 -0.04
CA ILE A 114 -6.29 9.22 -0.88
C ILE A 114 -5.03 8.91 -0.06
N MET A 115 -4.87 9.56 1.09
CA MET A 115 -3.74 9.34 2.00
C MET A 115 -3.67 7.89 2.51
N SER A 116 -4.82 7.31 2.87
CA SER A 116 -4.90 5.94 3.35
C SER A 116 -4.52 4.94 2.24
N ARG A 117 -4.96 5.18 1.00
CA ARG A 117 -4.60 4.38 -0.17
C ARG A 117 -3.09 4.44 -0.43
N GLU A 118 -2.51 5.64 -0.40
CA GLU A 118 -1.06 5.81 -0.57
C GLU A 118 -0.28 5.00 0.47
N LEU A 119 -0.67 5.11 1.74
CA LEU A 119 -0.05 4.36 2.84
C LEU A 119 -0.16 2.84 2.64
N THR A 120 -1.37 2.33 2.35
CA THR A 120 -1.61 0.89 2.33
C THR A 120 -1.10 0.20 1.07
N VAL A 121 -1.08 0.90 -0.07
CA VAL A 121 -0.59 0.35 -1.35
C VAL A 121 0.93 0.36 -1.41
N LYS A 122 1.57 1.47 -1.00
CA LYS A 122 3.04 1.57 -1.04
C LYS A 122 3.73 0.87 0.13
N TYR A 123 3.09 0.88 1.30
CA TYR A 123 3.68 0.37 2.55
C TYR A 123 2.74 -0.63 3.23
N PRO A 124 2.42 -1.79 2.59
CA PRO A 124 1.47 -2.77 3.13
C PRO A 124 1.88 -3.35 4.48
N GLN A 125 3.16 -3.26 4.87
CA GLN A 125 3.64 -3.61 6.20
C GLN A 125 2.97 -2.81 7.33
N VAL A 126 2.30 -1.69 7.03
CA VAL A 126 1.51 -0.94 8.01
C VAL A 126 0.42 -1.81 8.65
N PHE A 127 -0.08 -2.81 7.95
CA PHE A 127 -1.10 -3.72 8.47
C PHE A 127 -0.60 -4.60 9.62
N GLU A 128 0.70 -4.86 9.71
CA GLU A 128 1.32 -5.55 10.85
C GLU A 128 1.09 -4.80 12.17
N TYR A 129 0.99 -3.47 12.11
CA TYR A 129 0.78 -2.59 13.26
C TYR A 129 -0.69 -2.24 13.48
N THR A 130 -1.43 -1.91 12.41
CA THR A 130 -2.84 -1.47 12.52
C THR A 130 -3.79 -2.61 12.82
N GLY A 131 -3.37 -3.86 12.57
CA GLY A 131 -4.10 -5.09 12.92
C GLY A 131 -3.92 -5.53 14.39
N ILE A 132 -2.98 -4.95 15.13
CA ILE A 132 -2.74 -5.30 16.55
C ILE A 132 -3.95 -4.89 17.37
N TRP A 133 -4.49 -5.86 18.15
CA TRP A 133 -5.59 -5.60 19.08
C TRP A 133 -5.07 -5.16 20.45
N MET A 134 -4.04 -5.83 20.95
CA MET A 134 -3.43 -5.58 22.26
C MET A 134 -1.98 -6.04 22.22
N GLU A 135 -1.07 -5.24 22.77
CA GLU A 135 0.35 -5.57 22.87
C GLU A 135 0.97 -4.84 24.08
N ASP A 136 1.89 -5.49 24.76
CA ASP A 136 2.61 -4.89 25.87
C ASP A 136 3.90 -4.22 25.39
N ILE A 137 4.15 -3.01 25.89
CA ILE A 137 5.43 -2.31 25.76
C ILE A 137 6.06 -2.12 27.13
N THR A 138 7.37 -1.92 27.16
CA THR A 138 8.11 -1.67 28.41
C THR A 138 8.62 -0.24 28.42
N HIS A 139 8.24 0.53 29.43
CA HIS A 139 8.85 1.83 29.72
C HIS A 139 10.11 1.59 30.55
N GLU A 140 11.22 2.11 30.08
CA GLU A 140 12.47 2.16 30.82
C GLU A 140 12.81 3.60 31.16
N THR A 141 12.63 3.95 32.45
CA THR A 141 12.81 5.33 32.91
C THR A 141 13.84 5.34 34.06
N ARG A 142 14.26 6.51 34.49
CA ARG A 142 15.12 6.66 35.70
C ARG A 142 14.48 6.12 36.99
N GLN A 143 13.16 5.94 37.01
CA GLN A 143 12.41 5.42 38.15
C GLN A 143 12.29 3.89 38.12
N GLY A 144 12.73 3.24 37.07
CA GLY A 144 12.67 1.81 36.84
C GLY A 144 11.93 1.41 35.58
N SER A 145 11.70 0.10 35.45
CA SER A 145 10.99 -0.52 34.35
C SER A 145 9.54 -0.80 34.72
N SER A 146 8.61 -0.51 33.80
CA SER A 146 7.19 -0.82 33.95
C SER A 146 6.57 -1.26 32.63
N THR A 147 5.59 -2.17 32.68
CA THR A 147 4.86 -2.63 31.51
C THR A 147 3.62 -1.77 31.29
N PHE A 148 3.37 -1.37 30.01
CA PHE A 148 2.17 -0.70 29.60
C PHE A 148 1.51 -1.48 28.45
N THR A 149 0.22 -1.78 28.59
CA THR A 149 -0.54 -2.52 27.56
C THR A 149 -1.17 -1.54 26.59
N LEU A 150 -0.72 -1.56 25.33
CA LEU A 150 -1.36 -0.88 24.22
C LEU A 150 -2.70 -1.58 23.91
N ASN A 151 -3.77 -0.81 23.86
CA ASN A 151 -5.09 -1.31 23.50
C ASN A 151 -5.60 -0.60 22.24
N SER A 152 -6.01 -1.37 21.24
CA SER A 152 -6.50 -0.80 19.99
C SER A 152 -7.76 0.04 20.20
N THR A 153 -7.71 1.25 19.68
CA THR A 153 -8.86 2.15 19.60
C THR A 153 -9.82 1.75 18.48
N ASN A 154 -9.37 0.91 17.54
CA ASN A 154 -10.14 0.46 16.38
C ASN A 154 -10.95 -0.82 16.70
N LYS A 155 -12.15 -0.65 17.24
CA LYS A 155 -13.04 -1.79 17.55
C LYS A 155 -13.54 -2.54 16.31
N LEU A 156 -13.37 -1.99 15.10
CA LEU A 156 -13.72 -2.65 13.86
C LEU A 156 -12.98 -4.00 13.71
N LEU A 157 -11.74 -4.08 14.18
CA LEU A 157 -10.93 -5.31 14.17
C LEU A 157 -11.59 -6.52 14.87
N LYS A 158 -12.53 -6.28 15.78
CA LYS A 158 -13.31 -7.34 16.47
C LYS A 158 -14.74 -7.45 15.99
N GLN A 159 -15.25 -6.47 15.25
CA GLN A 159 -16.64 -6.39 14.83
C GLN A 159 -16.84 -6.79 13.36
N TYR A 160 -15.78 -6.74 12.55
CA TYR A 160 -15.82 -7.01 11.12
C TYR A 160 -14.66 -7.93 10.73
N GLN A 161 -14.98 -9.16 10.36
CA GLN A 161 -13.97 -10.23 10.20
C GLN A 161 -12.91 -9.97 9.13
N TRP A 162 -13.18 -9.10 8.17
CA TRP A 162 -12.24 -8.73 7.09
C TRP A 162 -11.46 -7.45 7.38
N ALA A 163 -11.69 -6.80 8.54
CA ALA A 163 -11.00 -5.57 8.88
C ALA A 163 -9.50 -5.77 9.06
N THR A 164 -8.70 -4.93 8.41
CA THR A 164 -7.23 -4.91 8.48
C THR A 164 -6.68 -3.67 9.19
N GLY A 165 -7.52 -2.64 9.41
CA GLY A 165 -7.11 -1.38 10.05
C GLY A 165 -8.18 -0.31 9.85
N LEU A 166 -7.87 0.97 9.70
CA LEU A 166 -6.55 1.61 9.70
C LEU A 166 -6.37 2.45 10.98
N LYS A 167 -7.14 3.58 11.08
CA LYS A 167 -6.97 4.54 12.18
C LYS A 167 -8.27 5.21 12.57
N THR A 168 -8.48 5.33 13.88
CA THR A 168 -9.57 6.13 14.48
C THR A 168 -9.06 7.53 14.87
N GLY A 169 -9.98 8.47 14.93
CA GLY A 169 -9.75 9.81 15.50
C GLY A 169 -10.99 10.32 16.23
N SER A 170 -10.80 11.13 17.25
CA SER A 170 -11.91 11.87 17.84
C SER A 170 -11.44 13.10 18.63
N THR A 171 -12.06 14.23 18.40
CA THR A 171 -11.96 15.45 19.21
C THR A 171 -13.36 15.99 19.44
N SER A 172 -13.50 16.97 20.33
CA SER A 172 -14.78 17.67 20.53
C SER A 172 -15.32 18.28 19.24
N LYS A 173 -14.44 18.78 18.37
CA LYS A 173 -14.74 19.45 17.11
C LYS A 173 -14.97 18.46 15.97
N ALA A 174 -14.01 17.55 15.74
CA ALA A 174 -14.07 16.55 14.67
C ALA A 174 -15.08 15.43 14.95
N LYS A 175 -15.57 15.29 16.17
CA LYS A 175 -16.42 14.18 16.62
C LYS A 175 -15.71 12.83 16.40
N PHE A 176 -16.42 11.82 15.88
CA PHE A 176 -15.86 10.48 15.73
C PHE A 176 -15.55 10.19 14.27
N CYS A 177 -14.27 9.96 13.99
CA CYS A 177 -13.74 9.69 12.65
C CYS A 177 -13.10 8.31 12.58
N LEU A 178 -13.10 7.71 11.39
CA LEU A 178 -12.48 6.42 11.10
C LEU A 178 -12.06 6.36 9.64
N SER A 179 -10.78 6.06 9.40
CA SER A 179 -10.35 5.44 8.16
C SER A 179 -10.30 3.94 8.40
N ALA A 180 -11.15 3.19 7.75
CA ALA A 180 -11.25 1.74 7.88
C ALA A 180 -10.70 1.05 6.63
N THR A 181 -9.99 -0.06 6.82
CA THR A 181 -9.53 -0.93 5.74
C THR A 181 -10.03 -2.34 5.96
N ALA A 182 -10.31 -3.05 4.89
CA ALA A 182 -10.70 -4.44 4.92
C ALA A 182 -10.26 -5.14 3.64
N THR A 183 -9.90 -6.44 3.77
CA THR A 183 -9.52 -7.31 2.67
C THR A 183 -10.45 -8.52 2.63
N LYS A 184 -11.05 -8.78 1.48
CA LYS A 184 -11.90 -9.95 1.26
C LYS A 184 -11.75 -10.43 -0.19
N ASP A 185 -11.51 -11.73 -0.38
CA ASP A 185 -11.44 -12.39 -1.69
C ASP A 185 -10.46 -11.69 -2.68
N GLY A 186 -9.33 -11.19 -2.16
CA GLY A 186 -8.33 -10.47 -2.95
C GLY A 186 -8.67 -9.02 -3.28
N ILE A 187 -9.78 -8.49 -2.77
CA ILE A 187 -10.20 -7.09 -2.91
C ILE A 187 -9.87 -6.34 -1.63
N ASP A 188 -9.15 -5.22 -1.75
CA ASP A 188 -8.86 -4.30 -0.67
C ASP A 188 -9.75 -3.06 -0.77
N LEU A 189 -10.44 -2.73 0.32
CA LEU A 189 -11.32 -1.56 0.39
C LEU A 189 -10.91 -0.62 1.52
N ILE A 190 -11.12 0.66 1.27
CA ILE A 190 -10.98 1.75 2.24
C ILE A 190 -12.33 2.44 2.38
N ALA A 191 -12.82 2.58 3.62
CA ALA A 191 -14.00 3.35 3.93
C ALA A 191 -13.65 4.44 4.96
N VAL A 192 -13.96 5.68 4.63
CA VAL A 192 -13.69 6.83 5.51
C VAL A 192 -14.99 7.43 6.02
N VAL A 193 -15.10 7.51 7.33
CA VAL A 193 -16.22 8.13 8.04
C VAL A 193 -15.69 9.31 8.85
N MET A 194 -16.25 10.50 8.63
CA MET A 194 -15.87 11.73 9.32
C MET A 194 -17.07 12.30 10.06
N GLY A 195 -16.83 12.86 11.25
CA GLY A 195 -17.84 13.61 12.00
C GLY A 195 -19.06 12.81 12.49
N ALA A 196 -18.91 11.49 12.69
CA ALA A 196 -20.00 10.65 13.20
C ALA A 196 -20.47 11.14 14.60
N PRO A 197 -21.76 11.03 14.93
CA PRO A 197 -22.30 11.57 16.18
C PRO A 197 -21.78 10.85 17.44
N ASP A 198 -21.44 9.59 17.31
CA ASP A 198 -20.88 8.77 18.39
C ASP A 198 -19.94 7.68 17.87
N TYR A 199 -19.24 7.04 18.80
CA TYR A 199 -18.24 6.01 18.45
C TYR A 199 -18.85 4.74 17.84
N LYS A 200 -20.14 4.42 18.11
CA LYS A 200 -20.81 3.23 17.54
C LYS A 200 -21.21 3.52 16.09
N ALA A 201 -21.71 4.72 15.82
CA ALA A 201 -22.10 5.16 14.49
C ALA A 201 -20.94 5.04 13.50
N ARG A 202 -19.73 5.56 13.83
CA ARG A 202 -18.58 5.48 12.91
C ARG A 202 -18.22 4.05 12.50
N PHE A 203 -18.30 3.07 13.43
CA PHE A 203 -18.00 1.68 13.11
C PHE A 203 -19.11 1.03 12.30
N LYS A 204 -20.39 1.31 12.62
CA LYS A 204 -21.53 0.82 11.87
C LYS A 204 -21.52 1.34 10.43
N ASP A 205 -21.26 2.63 10.25
CA ASP A 205 -21.23 3.25 8.93
C ASP A 205 -20.06 2.72 8.09
N ALA A 206 -18.88 2.54 8.69
CA ALA A 206 -17.75 1.92 8.02
C ALA A 206 -18.03 0.47 7.60
N GLN A 207 -18.66 -0.34 8.46
CA GLN A 207 -19.09 -1.71 8.11
C GLN A 207 -20.08 -1.70 6.95
N THR A 208 -21.02 -0.78 6.96
CA THR A 208 -22.03 -0.66 5.90
C THR A 208 -21.37 -0.32 4.56
N LEU A 209 -20.44 0.67 4.56
CA LEU A 209 -19.70 1.07 3.37
C LEU A 209 -18.82 -0.06 2.82
N LEU A 210 -18.05 -0.73 3.69
CA LEU A 210 -17.20 -1.86 3.30
C LEU A 210 -18.02 -3.02 2.75
N SER A 211 -19.12 -3.37 3.42
CA SER A 211 -20.02 -4.44 2.96
C SER A 211 -20.67 -4.08 1.63
N TYR A 212 -21.09 -2.84 1.44
CA TYR A 212 -21.59 -2.36 0.16
C TYR A 212 -20.51 -2.48 -0.93
N GLY A 213 -19.29 -2.00 -0.66
CA GLY A 213 -18.19 -2.09 -1.60
C GLY A 213 -17.91 -3.52 -2.04
N PHE A 214 -17.81 -4.48 -1.10
CA PHE A 214 -17.62 -5.89 -1.43
C PHE A 214 -18.78 -6.52 -2.19
N ASN A 215 -20.01 -6.05 -1.96
CA ASN A 215 -21.19 -6.59 -2.65
C ASN A 215 -21.35 -6.09 -4.10
N VAL A 216 -20.75 -4.95 -4.44
CA VAL A 216 -20.82 -4.38 -5.79
C VAL A 216 -19.52 -4.55 -6.57
N SER A 217 -18.50 -5.16 -5.96
CA SER A 217 -17.20 -5.37 -6.58
C SER A 217 -16.95 -6.85 -6.82
N ASP A 218 -16.51 -7.18 -8.02
CA ASP A 218 -16.05 -8.50 -8.41
C ASP A 218 -14.64 -8.43 -8.98
N LEU A 219 -13.79 -9.44 -8.65
CA LEU A 219 -12.40 -9.50 -9.10
C LEU A 219 -12.21 -10.63 -10.11
N TYR A 220 -11.81 -10.29 -11.32
CA TYR A 220 -11.27 -11.23 -12.27
C TYR A 220 -9.75 -11.36 -12.08
N LEU A 221 -9.27 -12.59 -11.92
CA LEU A 221 -7.85 -12.92 -11.82
C LEU A 221 -7.50 -14.00 -12.84
N ASP A 222 -6.50 -13.73 -13.66
CA ASP A 222 -5.82 -14.74 -14.49
C ASP A 222 -4.33 -14.72 -14.13
N GLU A 223 -3.86 -15.81 -13.53
CA GLU A 223 -2.45 -15.97 -13.10
C GLU A 223 -1.47 -16.08 -14.27
N ASN A 224 -1.99 -16.23 -15.51
CA ASN A 224 -1.18 -16.37 -16.73
C ASN A 224 -0.12 -17.47 -16.63
N THR A 225 -0.53 -18.64 -16.13
CA THR A 225 0.35 -19.80 -15.94
C THR A 225 0.31 -20.78 -17.11
N ASP A 226 -0.58 -20.59 -18.06
CA ASP A 226 -0.67 -21.38 -19.29
C ASP A 226 0.58 -21.18 -20.17
N ALA A 227 1.06 -22.29 -20.76
CA ALA A 227 2.22 -22.23 -21.64
C ALA A 227 1.87 -21.55 -22.97
N LEU A 228 2.74 -20.68 -23.41
CA LEU A 228 2.69 -20.07 -24.74
C LEU A 228 3.53 -20.90 -25.73
N GLU A 229 3.14 -20.91 -27.00
CA GLU A 229 3.97 -21.49 -28.05
C GLU A 229 5.19 -20.61 -28.31
N ASP A 230 6.33 -21.28 -28.61
CA ASP A 230 7.55 -20.58 -28.96
C ASP A 230 7.35 -19.76 -30.24
N LEU A 231 7.84 -18.54 -30.22
CA LEU A 231 7.74 -17.64 -31.36
C LEU A 231 8.84 -17.90 -32.38
N ARG A 232 8.48 -18.02 -33.64
CA ARG A 232 9.44 -18.17 -34.75
C ARG A 232 10.28 -16.91 -34.93
N ILE A 233 11.58 -17.10 -35.21
CA ILE A 233 12.54 -16.02 -35.44
C ILE A 233 13.11 -16.10 -36.86
N GLU A 234 13.00 -15.01 -37.60
CA GLU A 234 13.65 -14.89 -38.91
C GLU A 234 15.02 -14.21 -38.75
N GLY A 235 16.03 -14.81 -39.41
CA GLY A 235 17.39 -14.29 -39.47
C GLY A 235 18.14 -14.35 -38.12
N GLY A 236 17.70 -15.22 -37.19
CA GLY A 236 18.34 -15.47 -35.92
C GLY A 236 19.28 -16.65 -35.92
N VAL A 237 20.15 -16.71 -34.92
CA VAL A 237 20.99 -17.92 -34.64
C VAL A 237 20.12 -19.10 -34.23
N GLU A 238 19.00 -18.85 -33.54
CA GLU A 238 17.94 -19.79 -33.21
C GLU A 238 16.73 -19.57 -34.12
N ASP A 239 15.95 -20.63 -34.38
CA ASP A 239 14.76 -20.59 -35.23
C ASP A 239 13.47 -20.22 -34.45
N THR A 240 13.51 -20.41 -33.13
CA THR A 240 12.43 -20.08 -32.23
C THR A 240 12.96 -19.43 -30.94
N VAL A 241 12.10 -18.74 -30.22
CA VAL A 241 12.39 -18.19 -28.89
C VAL A 241 11.18 -18.39 -27.98
N PRO A 242 11.36 -18.91 -26.76
CA PRO A 242 10.29 -19.00 -25.78
C PRO A 242 9.84 -17.60 -25.34
N VAL A 243 8.55 -17.49 -25.09
CA VAL A 243 7.90 -16.26 -24.62
C VAL A 243 7.08 -16.55 -23.36
N ARG A 244 6.92 -15.55 -22.52
CA ARG A 244 6.14 -15.64 -21.28
C ARG A 244 5.33 -14.40 -21.03
N TYR A 245 4.27 -14.53 -20.26
CA TYR A 245 3.57 -13.37 -19.72
C TYR A 245 4.46 -12.60 -18.76
N GLN A 246 4.29 -11.27 -18.74
CA GLN A 246 5.02 -10.41 -17.80
C GLN A 246 4.51 -10.58 -16.36
N SER A 247 3.19 -10.72 -16.19
CA SER A 247 2.52 -10.77 -14.89
C SER A 247 1.17 -11.48 -14.99
N GLU A 248 0.53 -11.69 -13.85
CA GLU A 248 -0.90 -11.96 -13.76
C GLU A 248 -1.71 -10.76 -14.30
N PHE A 249 -2.98 -11.02 -14.66
CA PHE A 249 -3.96 -9.99 -14.99
C PHE A 249 -5.01 -9.89 -13.88
N ARG A 250 -5.27 -8.67 -13.42
CA ARG A 250 -6.33 -8.36 -12.45
C ARG A 250 -7.24 -7.28 -12.99
N TYR A 251 -8.53 -7.49 -12.88
CA TYR A 251 -9.54 -6.49 -13.21
C TYR A 251 -10.62 -6.48 -12.13
N LEU A 252 -10.83 -5.30 -11.53
CA LEU A 252 -11.88 -5.08 -10.53
C LEU A 252 -13.09 -4.45 -11.23
N ASP A 253 -14.19 -5.19 -11.28
CA ASP A 253 -15.48 -4.64 -11.69
C ASP A 253 -16.20 -4.02 -10.49
N THR A 254 -16.76 -2.83 -10.67
CA THR A 254 -17.57 -2.11 -9.67
C THR A 254 -18.94 -1.73 -10.21
N GLU A 255 -19.28 -2.21 -11.40
CA GLU A 255 -20.53 -1.89 -12.11
C GLU A 255 -21.53 -3.04 -12.06
N GLY A 256 -21.14 -4.20 -11.50
CA GLY A 256 -21.98 -5.39 -11.37
C GLY A 256 -22.08 -6.21 -12.66
N ASN A 257 -21.07 -6.12 -13.52
CA ASN A 257 -20.99 -6.98 -14.70
C ASN A 257 -20.61 -8.41 -14.31
N SER A 258 -21.16 -9.41 -15.01
CA SER A 258 -20.68 -10.79 -14.86
C SER A 258 -19.31 -10.93 -15.51
N LEU A 259 -18.31 -11.34 -14.71
CA LEU A 259 -16.93 -11.57 -15.18
C LEU A 259 -16.76 -12.93 -15.87
N ASP A 260 -17.77 -13.81 -15.90
CA ASP A 260 -17.77 -15.07 -16.66
C ASP A 260 -17.58 -14.86 -18.17
N GLY A 261 -17.93 -13.66 -18.64
CA GLY A 261 -17.81 -13.29 -20.06
C GLY A 261 -16.44 -12.76 -20.47
N VAL A 262 -15.48 -12.69 -19.58
CA VAL A 262 -14.12 -12.24 -19.90
C VAL A 262 -13.46 -13.21 -20.87
N LYS A 263 -12.93 -12.69 -21.97
CA LYS A 263 -12.22 -13.45 -23.00
C LYS A 263 -10.79 -12.97 -23.11
N LYS A 264 -9.85 -13.89 -23.02
CA LYS A 264 -8.42 -13.67 -23.26
C LYS A 264 -8.10 -13.93 -24.73
N THR A 265 -7.38 -13.04 -25.36
CA THR A 265 -6.90 -13.17 -26.75
C THR A 265 -5.40 -12.89 -26.76
N ILE A 266 -4.63 -13.77 -27.40
CA ILE A 266 -3.18 -13.61 -27.53
C ILE A 266 -2.89 -12.90 -28.85
N GLU A 267 -2.25 -11.74 -28.77
CA GLU A 267 -1.77 -10.95 -29.90
C GLU A 267 -0.24 -11.12 -30.00
N LEU A 268 0.20 -12.12 -30.74
CA LEU A 268 1.61 -12.35 -31.07
C LEU A 268 1.77 -12.29 -32.60
N PRO A 269 2.89 -11.77 -33.12
CA PRO A 269 3.21 -11.89 -34.54
C PRO A 269 3.47 -13.36 -34.90
N GLU A 270 3.20 -13.76 -36.14
CA GLU A 270 3.55 -15.13 -36.61
C GLU A 270 5.05 -15.42 -36.50
N LYS A 271 5.88 -14.39 -36.61
CA LYS A 271 7.34 -14.44 -36.55
C LYS A 271 7.92 -13.09 -36.13
N ALA A 272 9.05 -13.12 -35.46
CA ALA A 272 9.83 -11.94 -35.11
C ALA A 272 11.14 -11.89 -35.93
N GLN A 273 11.73 -10.69 -36.06
CA GLN A 273 13.01 -10.48 -36.74
C GLN A 273 14.13 -10.40 -35.73
N ALA A 274 15.21 -11.17 -35.96
CA ALA A 274 16.41 -11.05 -35.12
C ALA A 274 17.17 -9.74 -35.41
N PRO A 275 17.84 -9.14 -34.39
CA PRO A 275 17.98 -9.69 -33.03
C PRO A 275 16.77 -9.36 -32.15
N VAL A 276 16.47 -10.23 -31.18
CA VAL A 276 15.52 -9.96 -30.11
C VAL A 276 16.25 -10.00 -28.76
N ALA A 277 15.80 -9.19 -27.81
CA ALA A 277 16.41 -9.09 -26.49
C ALA A 277 15.50 -9.72 -25.42
N LYS A 278 16.08 -10.46 -24.50
CA LYS A 278 15.38 -10.98 -23.31
C LYS A 278 14.68 -9.85 -22.57
N GLY A 279 13.41 -10.07 -22.23
CA GLY A 279 12.57 -9.11 -21.53
C GLY A 279 11.98 -8.02 -22.42
N ALA A 280 12.33 -7.96 -23.71
CA ALA A 280 11.62 -7.09 -24.66
C ALA A 280 10.22 -7.66 -24.96
N GLU A 281 9.28 -6.78 -25.29
CA GLU A 281 7.90 -7.16 -25.63
C GLU A 281 7.84 -7.87 -26.98
N ALA A 282 7.24 -9.07 -26.98
CA ALA A 282 6.98 -9.87 -28.16
C ALA A 282 5.54 -9.66 -28.66
N GLY A 283 4.63 -9.31 -27.77
CA GLY A 283 3.22 -9.10 -28.00
C GLY A 283 2.47 -8.94 -26.70
N ARG A 284 1.16 -9.17 -26.70
CA ARG A 284 0.34 -9.00 -25.50
C ARG A 284 -0.83 -9.98 -25.42
N ALA A 285 -1.24 -10.30 -24.21
CA ALA A 285 -2.54 -10.92 -23.92
C ALA A 285 -3.56 -9.83 -23.66
N VAL A 286 -4.64 -9.78 -24.45
CA VAL A 286 -5.70 -8.79 -24.35
C VAL A 286 -6.92 -9.42 -23.70
N TYR A 287 -7.51 -8.75 -22.73
CA TYR A 287 -8.71 -9.18 -22.02
C TYR A 287 -9.90 -8.32 -22.44
N LEU A 288 -10.96 -8.99 -22.84
CA LEU A 288 -12.18 -8.37 -23.34
C LEU A 288 -13.38 -8.77 -22.45
N LEU A 289 -14.15 -7.80 -21.99
CA LEU A 289 -15.45 -8.01 -21.36
C LEU A 289 -16.54 -7.44 -22.25
N ASN A 290 -17.49 -8.27 -22.68
CA ASN A 290 -18.57 -7.87 -23.60
C ASN A 290 -18.06 -7.20 -24.91
N GLY A 291 -16.84 -7.58 -25.37
CA GLY A 291 -16.21 -7.02 -26.58
C GLY A 291 -15.46 -5.70 -26.36
N VAL A 292 -15.41 -5.19 -25.14
CA VAL A 292 -14.62 -4.01 -24.76
C VAL A 292 -13.33 -4.47 -24.08
N GLU A 293 -12.19 -3.90 -24.46
CA GLU A 293 -10.89 -4.17 -23.83
C GLU A 293 -10.90 -3.62 -22.40
N ILE A 294 -10.70 -4.52 -21.42
CA ILE A 294 -10.60 -4.20 -19.98
C ILE A 294 -9.15 -4.15 -19.50
N GLY A 295 -8.21 -4.55 -20.36
CA GLY A 295 -6.78 -4.44 -20.10
C GLY A 295 -5.97 -5.47 -20.87
N SER A 296 -4.65 -5.40 -20.71
CA SER A 296 -3.72 -6.32 -21.36
C SER A 296 -2.48 -6.57 -20.49
N VAL A 297 -1.82 -7.71 -20.75
CA VAL A 297 -0.54 -8.09 -20.14
C VAL A 297 0.49 -8.28 -21.26
N PRO A 298 1.65 -7.62 -21.20
CA PRO A 298 2.74 -7.84 -22.14
C PRO A 298 3.22 -9.30 -22.12
N ILE A 299 3.59 -9.81 -23.29
CA ILE A 299 4.27 -11.07 -23.47
C ILE A 299 5.71 -10.74 -23.87
N LEU A 300 6.67 -11.30 -23.13
CA LEU A 300 8.09 -10.96 -23.24
C LEU A 300 8.91 -12.13 -23.76
N TYR A 301 9.97 -11.83 -24.52
CA TYR A 301 10.97 -12.84 -24.86
C TYR A 301 11.70 -13.32 -23.61
N GLU A 302 11.87 -14.65 -23.48
CA GLU A 302 12.60 -15.26 -22.36
C GLU A 302 14.11 -15.24 -22.54
N ASN A 303 14.58 -15.23 -23.81
CA ASN A 303 15.99 -15.29 -24.15
C ASN A 303 16.36 -14.25 -25.19
N ASP A 304 17.66 -13.91 -25.25
CA ASP A 304 18.25 -13.18 -26.36
C ASP A 304 18.41 -14.10 -27.57
N VAL A 305 18.08 -13.59 -28.76
CA VAL A 305 18.45 -14.28 -30.01
C VAL A 305 19.20 -13.29 -30.90
N ALA A 306 20.49 -13.58 -31.11
CA ALA A 306 21.34 -12.75 -31.96
C ALA A 306 20.99 -12.92 -33.44
N LYS A 307 21.28 -11.89 -34.25
CA LYS A 307 21.17 -12.01 -35.71
C LYS A 307 22.20 -13.00 -36.24
N ALA A 308 21.75 -13.96 -37.05
CA ALA A 308 22.63 -14.94 -37.68
C ALA A 308 23.54 -14.27 -38.73
N VAL A 309 24.81 -14.68 -38.73
CA VAL A 309 25.78 -14.30 -39.74
C VAL A 309 26.04 -15.49 -40.67
N TYR A 310 26.77 -15.27 -41.76
CA TYR A 310 27.03 -16.30 -42.79
C TYR A 310 27.52 -17.64 -42.22
N LYS A 311 28.34 -17.61 -41.22
CA LYS A 311 28.90 -18.79 -40.53
C LYS A 311 27.79 -19.63 -39.88
N ASP A 312 26.79 -19.00 -39.26
CA ASP A 312 25.70 -19.67 -38.57
C ASP A 312 24.79 -20.41 -39.58
N TYR A 313 24.52 -19.78 -40.72
CA TYR A 313 23.79 -20.45 -41.79
C TYR A 313 24.55 -21.66 -42.36
N LEU A 314 25.86 -21.58 -42.49
CA LEU A 314 26.67 -22.67 -42.95
C LEU A 314 26.60 -23.86 -41.97
N PHE A 315 26.63 -23.59 -40.66
CA PHE A 315 26.50 -24.65 -39.64
C PHE A 315 25.09 -25.26 -39.68
N LYS A 316 24.02 -24.51 -39.78
CA LYS A 316 22.66 -25.02 -39.91
C LYS A 316 22.49 -25.95 -41.13
N ILE A 317 23.09 -25.59 -42.27
CA ILE A 317 23.08 -26.41 -43.46
C ILE A 317 23.86 -27.74 -43.23
N MET A 318 25.02 -27.65 -42.57
CA MET A 318 25.82 -28.88 -42.30
C MET A 318 25.09 -29.82 -41.34
N GLU A 319 24.44 -29.32 -40.30
CA GLU A 319 23.63 -30.10 -39.37
C GLU A 319 22.46 -30.80 -40.08
N PHE A 320 21.78 -30.08 -41.01
CA PHE A 320 20.69 -30.68 -41.78
C PHE A 320 21.11 -31.82 -42.71
N TYR A 321 22.36 -31.83 -43.22
CA TYR A 321 22.87 -32.87 -44.12
C TYR A 321 23.68 -33.95 -43.40
N LEU A 322 24.05 -33.78 -42.11
CA LEU A 322 24.81 -34.75 -41.31
C LEU A 322 23.90 -35.63 -40.43
N LEU A 323 22.59 -35.37 -40.41
CA LEU A 323 21.52 -36.25 -39.90
C LEU A 323 21.00 -37.15 -40.99
#